data_753a0b712ef967fc0dcd230c9579f47e
#
_entry.id   753a0b712ef967fc0dcd230c9579f47e
#
_cell.length_a   1.000
_cell.length_b   1.000
_cell.length_c   1.000
_cell.angle_alpha   90.00
_cell.angle_beta   90.00
_cell.angle_gamma   90.00
#
_symmetry.space_group_name_H-M   'P 1'
#
loop_
_entity.id
_entity.type
_entity.pdbx_description
1 polymer ?
#
loop_
_entity_poly.entity_id
_entity_poly.type
_entity_poly.pdbx_seq_one_letter_code
_entity_poly.pdbx_strand_id
1 'polypeptide(L)'
;MAMDIESKHAVVSKSPAELYLAFTDMRNFVQFLPEDKKDSVQADFDSISATVQGFNLGVRVNDRSPYSSINFKDNGSPFPFSLTMHFDPVPGGDPSKTDLHIDMSAEVSIMMKMLLGSKLKDAIDKVVDSLAAASEGRMPEGMSQEKIDELRKKYNI
;
A
#
# COMPACT_ATOMS: atom_id res chain seq x y z
N MET A 1 -16.17 -10.08 14.82
CA MET A 1 -15.29 -11.19 14.48
C MET A 1 -14.05 -10.67 13.79
N ALA A 2 -12.88 -10.99 14.30
CA ALA A 2 -11.62 -10.55 13.69
C ALA A 2 -11.31 -11.39 12.45
N MET A 3 -10.87 -10.72 11.39
CA MET A 3 -10.41 -11.35 10.17
C MET A 3 -8.96 -10.93 9.94
N ASP A 4 -8.04 -11.91 9.97
CA ASP A 4 -6.63 -11.65 9.78
C ASP A 4 -6.22 -12.10 8.38
N ILE A 5 -5.56 -11.22 7.64
CA ILE A 5 -5.15 -11.47 6.26
C ILE A 5 -3.68 -11.10 6.14
N GLU A 6 -2.89 -11.99 5.53
CA GLU A 6 -1.52 -11.71 5.14
C GLU A 6 -1.46 -11.57 3.63
N SER A 7 -0.79 -10.51 3.15
CA SER A 7 -0.57 -10.32 1.73
C SER A 7 0.50 -11.26 1.19
N LYS A 8 0.62 -11.31 -0.14
CA LYS A 8 1.79 -11.91 -0.78
C LYS A 8 3.05 -11.17 -0.32
N HIS A 9 4.19 -11.83 -0.43
CA HIS A 9 5.50 -11.24 -0.17
C HIS A 9 6.14 -10.84 -1.50
N ALA A 10 6.82 -9.71 -1.51
CA ALA A 10 7.58 -9.26 -2.68
C ALA A 10 9.00 -8.91 -2.26
N VAL A 11 9.99 -9.45 -2.97
CA VAL A 11 11.38 -9.08 -2.75
C VAL A 11 11.69 -7.86 -3.60
N VAL A 12 12.16 -6.80 -2.93
CA VAL A 12 12.45 -5.51 -3.55
C VAL A 12 13.95 -5.25 -3.45
N SER A 13 14.55 -4.75 -4.54
CA SER A 13 15.99 -4.43 -4.59
C SER A 13 16.29 -3.06 -3.98
N LYS A 14 15.77 -2.83 -2.79
CA LYS A 14 15.99 -1.66 -1.95
C LYS A 14 16.13 -2.13 -0.52
N SER A 15 16.96 -1.44 0.27
CA SER A 15 17.13 -1.78 1.68
C SER A 15 15.87 -1.44 2.49
N PRO A 16 15.67 -2.10 3.65
CA PRO A 16 14.58 -1.72 4.55
C PRO A 16 14.59 -0.24 4.93
N ALA A 17 15.76 0.34 5.14
CA ALA A 17 15.88 1.76 5.46
C ALA A 17 15.38 2.66 4.33
N GLU A 18 15.73 2.35 3.08
CA GLU A 18 15.28 3.10 1.91
C GLU A 18 13.76 3.04 1.76
N LEU A 19 13.17 1.85 1.91
CA LEU A 19 11.72 1.69 1.82
C LEU A 19 11.00 2.38 2.98
N TYR A 20 11.51 2.24 4.19
CA TYR A 20 10.93 2.90 5.34
C TYR A 20 10.89 4.42 5.15
N LEU A 21 12.00 5.02 4.72
CA LEU A 21 12.07 6.46 4.50
C LEU A 21 11.11 6.92 3.39
N ALA A 22 10.93 6.11 2.35
CA ALA A 22 10.01 6.43 1.27
C ALA A 22 8.54 6.34 1.72
N PHE A 23 8.19 5.30 2.48
CA PHE A 23 6.80 5.00 2.80
C PHE A 23 6.34 5.53 4.16
N THR A 24 7.21 6.13 4.94
CA THR A 24 6.83 6.72 6.22
C THR A 24 6.04 8.03 6.08
N ASP A 25 6.19 8.71 4.96
CA ASP A 25 5.44 9.93 4.62
C ASP A 25 4.31 9.57 3.67
N MET A 26 3.07 9.67 4.14
CA MET A 26 1.89 9.28 3.36
C MET A 26 1.72 10.10 2.09
N ARG A 27 2.26 11.31 2.03
CA ARG A 27 2.21 12.14 0.82
C ARG A 27 2.93 11.50 -0.36
N ASN A 28 3.92 10.65 -0.10
CA ASN A 28 4.65 9.96 -1.16
C ASN A 28 3.77 8.97 -1.92
N PHE A 29 2.74 8.42 -1.29
CA PHE A 29 1.83 7.50 -1.98
C PHE A 29 1.01 8.19 -3.06
N VAL A 30 0.72 9.49 -2.91
CA VAL A 30 -0.02 10.25 -3.91
C VAL A 30 0.76 10.34 -5.21
N GLN A 31 2.08 10.39 -5.14
CA GLN A 31 2.94 10.49 -6.32
C GLN A 31 2.88 9.26 -7.22
N PHE A 32 2.50 8.10 -6.68
CA PHE A 32 2.40 6.85 -7.44
C PHE A 32 1.04 6.68 -8.12
N LEU A 33 0.09 7.59 -7.88
CA LEU A 33 -1.24 7.49 -8.46
C LEU A 33 -1.29 8.10 -9.85
N PRO A 34 -2.17 7.57 -10.73
CA PRO A 34 -2.50 8.25 -11.98
C PRO A 34 -3.05 9.65 -11.70
N GLU A 35 -2.78 10.59 -12.61
CA GLU A 35 -3.20 11.99 -12.44
C GLU A 35 -4.71 12.14 -12.22
N ASP A 36 -5.52 11.34 -12.91
CA ASP A 36 -6.97 11.37 -12.78
C ASP A 36 -7.48 10.91 -11.42
N LYS A 37 -6.63 10.24 -10.62
CA LYS A 37 -6.99 9.76 -9.29
C LYS A 37 -6.41 10.59 -8.15
N LYS A 38 -5.45 11.46 -8.43
CA LYS A 38 -4.81 12.28 -7.39
C LYS A 38 -5.79 13.19 -6.68
N ASP A 39 -6.77 13.72 -7.40
CA ASP A 39 -7.76 14.65 -6.83
C ASP A 39 -8.72 13.97 -5.85
N SER A 40 -8.89 12.65 -5.95
CA SER A 40 -9.74 11.88 -5.03
C SER A 40 -9.00 11.41 -3.78
N VAL A 41 -7.71 11.72 -3.66
CA VAL A 41 -6.86 11.30 -2.55
C VAL A 41 -6.35 12.51 -1.81
N GLN A 42 -6.41 12.46 -0.49
CA GLN A 42 -5.85 13.47 0.40
C GLN A 42 -4.82 12.82 1.32
N ALA A 43 -3.67 13.44 1.46
CA ALA A 43 -2.60 12.91 2.30
C ALA A 43 -1.85 14.01 3.02
N ASP A 44 -1.47 13.72 4.27
CA ASP A 44 -0.45 14.46 5.00
C ASP A 44 0.65 13.48 5.41
N PHE A 45 1.55 13.91 6.28
CA PHE A 45 2.66 13.05 6.70
C PHE A 45 2.19 11.75 7.35
N ASP A 46 1.13 11.82 8.17
CA ASP A 46 0.69 10.70 9.02
C ASP A 46 -0.59 10.02 8.54
N SER A 47 -1.25 10.54 7.51
CA SER A 47 -2.53 9.96 7.07
C SER A 47 -2.72 10.07 5.58
N ILE A 48 -3.55 9.17 5.06
CA ILE A 48 -4.00 9.20 3.66
C ILE A 48 -5.43 8.71 3.60
N SER A 49 -6.26 9.38 2.80
CA SER A 49 -7.64 8.98 2.58
C SER A 49 -8.01 9.13 1.12
N ALA A 50 -8.95 8.29 0.69
CA ALA A 50 -9.44 8.30 -0.68
C ALA A 50 -10.94 8.00 -0.70
N THR A 51 -11.63 8.56 -1.71
CA THR A 51 -13.01 8.20 -2.00
C THR A 51 -12.99 7.16 -3.11
N VAL A 52 -13.49 5.96 -2.82
CA VAL A 52 -13.51 4.83 -3.75
C VAL A 52 -14.94 4.31 -3.82
N GLN A 53 -15.55 4.36 -5.00
CA GLN A 53 -16.92 3.88 -5.24
C GLN A 53 -17.94 4.42 -4.23
N GLY A 54 -17.83 5.71 -3.90
CA GLY A 54 -18.72 6.36 -2.95
C GLY A 54 -18.38 6.13 -1.49
N PHE A 55 -17.37 5.33 -1.18
CA PHE A 55 -16.90 5.10 0.19
C PHE A 55 -15.65 5.92 0.47
N ASN A 56 -15.61 6.51 1.66
CA ASN A 56 -14.42 7.17 2.13
C ASN A 56 -13.56 6.16 2.88
N LEU A 57 -12.37 5.86 2.34
CA LEU A 57 -11.42 4.94 2.96
C LEU A 57 -10.20 5.73 3.39
N GLY A 58 -9.81 5.56 4.64
CA GLY A 58 -8.65 6.27 5.16
C GLY A 58 -7.87 5.44 6.14
N VAL A 59 -6.55 5.72 6.19
CA VAL A 59 -5.66 5.16 7.20
C VAL A 59 -4.81 6.27 7.78
N ARG A 60 -4.42 6.09 9.03
CA ARG A 60 -3.44 6.95 9.70
C ARG A 60 -2.35 6.09 10.31
N VAL A 61 -1.16 6.64 10.39
CA VAL A 61 -0.06 5.96 11.05
C VAL A 61 -0.36 5.92 12.55
N ASN A 62 -0.33 4.71 13.11
CA ASN A 62 -0.51 4.47 14.54
C ASN A 62 0.84 4.31 15.24
N ASP A 63 1.78 3.62 14.59
CA ASP A 63 3.11 3.37 15.16
C ASP A 63 4.13 3.18 14.04
N ARG A 64 5.35 3.61 14.30
CA ARG A 64 6.49 3.41 13.41
C ARG A 64 7.60 2.71 14.16
N SER A 65 8.08 1.59 13.62
CA SER A 65 9.30 0.93 14.07
C SER A 65 10.36 1.20 13.01
N PRO A 66 11.27 2.16 13.23
CA PRO A 66 12.20 2.61 12.19
C PRO A 66 12.92 1.46 11.50
N TYR A 67 12.88 1.51 10.17
CA TYR A 67 13.53 0.55 9.26
C TYR A 67 12.97 -0.88 9.32
N SER A 68 11.87 -1.11 10.03
CA SER A 68 11.30 -2.44 10.24
C SER A 68 9.84 -2.54 9.83
N SER A 69 8.99 -1.63 10.32
CA SER A 69 7.56 -1.69 10.02
C SER A 69 6.86 -0.36 10.25
N ILE A 70 5.69 -0.23 9.64
CA ILE A 70 4.77 0.89 9.88
C ILE A 70 3.39 0.30 10.12
N ASN A 71 2.80 0.62 11.26
CA ASN A 71 1.45 0.19 11.61
C ASN A 71 0.46 1.32 11.34
N PHE A 72 -0.64 0.98 10.68
CA PHE A 72 -1.71 1.89 10.32
C PHE A 72 -3.01 1.45 10.96
N LYS A 73 -3.85 2.41 11.33
CA LYS A 73 -5.24 2.17 11.74
C LYS A 73 -6.19 2.84 10.77
N ASP A 74 -7.42 2.35 10.71
CA ASP A 74 -8.45 3.00 9.93
C ASP A 74 -8.68 4.42 10.42
N ASN A 75 -9.06 5.28 9.50
CA ASN A 75 -9.35 6.69 9.78
C ASN A 75 -10.62 7.09 9.04
N GLY A 76 -11.77 6.77 9.64
CA GLY A 76 -13.07 7.07 9.06
C GLY A 76 -13.58 6.08 8.03
N SER A 77 -13.06 4.87 8.02
CA SER A 77 -13.48 3.81 7.10
C SER A 77 -14.77 3.13 7.58
N PRO A 78 -15.47 2.38 6.68
CA PRO A 78 -16.75 1.76 7.02
C PRO A 78 -16.69 0.70 8.12
N PHE A 79 -15.51 0.13 8.39
CA PHE A 79 -15.31 -0.86 9.45
C PHE A 79 -13.93 -0.67 10.08
N PRO A 80 -13.76 -1.06 11.36
CA PRO A 80 -12.46 -0.95 12.03
C PRO A 80 -11.45 -1.93 11.45
N PHE A 81 -10.24 -1.45 11.15
CA PHE A 81 -9.14 -2.32 10.74
C PHE A 81 -7.79 -1.72 11.12
N SER A 82 -6.78 -2.57 11.10
CA SER A 82 -5.38 -2.14 11.17
C SER A 82 -4.57 -2.87 10.11
N LEU A 83 -3.52 -2.20 9.64
CA LEU A 83 -2.56 -2.75 8.68
C LEU A 83 -1.16 -2.60 9.25
N THR A 84 -0.29 -3.56 8.96
CA THR A 84 1.14 -3.39 9.24
C THR A 84 1.92 -3.69 7.97
N MET A 85 2.72 -2.73 7.53
CA MET A 85 3.63 -2.88 6.41
C MET A 85 4.98 -3.29 6.97
N HIS A 86 5.48 -4.45 6.55
CA HIS A 86 6.73 -5.02 7.04
C HIS A 86 7.85 -4.88 6.02
N PHE A 87 9.02 -4.45 6.51
CA PHE A 87 10.25 -4.33 5.73
C PHE A 87 11.26 -5.34 6.30
N ASP A 88 11.06 -6.62 6.02
CA ASP A 88 11.82 -7.69 6.64
C ASP A 88 13.11 -8.00 5.88
N PRO A 89 14.13 -8.56 6.55
CA PRO A 89 15.30 -9.09 5.87
C PRO A 89 14.89 -10.22 4.91
N VAL A 90 15.55 -10.31 3.77
CA VAL A 90 15.32 -11.42 2.85
C VAL A 90 16.04 -12.68 3.34
N PRO A 91 15.55 -13.88 2.96
CA PRO A 91 16.31 -15.11 3.15
C PRO A 91 17.69 -14.99 2.50
N GLY A 92 18.75 -15.31 3.24
CA GLY A 92 20.12 -15.11 2.80
C GLY A 92 20.78 -13.83 3.29
N GLY A 93 19.99 -12.89 3.85
CA GLY A 93 20.52 -11.72 4.56
C GLY A 93 21.13 -10.62 3.72
N ASP A 94 20.77 -10.51 2.44
CA ASP A 94 21.27 -9.41 1.60
C ASP A 94 20.73 -8.08 2.11
N PRO A 95 21.58 -7.16 2.64
CA PRO A 95 21.11 -5.90 3.24
C PRO A 95 20.58 -4.89 2.21
N SER A 96 20.81 -5.13 0.92
CA SER A 96 20.32 -4.27 -0.15
C SER A 96 18.92 -4.65 -0.65
N LYS A 97 18.33 -5.69 -0.05
CA LYS A 97 17.02 -6.20 -0.45
C LYS A 97 16.08 -6.27 0.74
N THR A 98 14.79 -6.23 0.44
CA THR A 98 13.74 -6.27 1.45
C THR A 98 12.64 -7.26 1.03
N ASP A 99 12.16 -8.04 1.99
CA ASP A 99 10.93 -8.81 1.86
C ASP A 99 9.80 -7.91 2.35
N LEU A 100 9.01 -7.42 1.40
CA LEU A 100 7.90 -6.49 1.66
C LEU A 100 6.58 -7.26 1.69
N HIS A 101 5.81 -7.09 2.76
CA HIS A 101 4.46 -7.62 2.84
C HIS A 101 3.61 -6.79 3.79
N ILE A 102 2.28 -7.02 3.75
CA ILE A 102 1.30 -6.33 4.58
C ILE A 102 0.45 -7.36 5.32
N ASP A 103 0.28 -7.15 6.62
CA ASP A 103 -0.70 -7.88 7.43
C ASP A 103 -1.87 -6.95 7.71
N MET A 104 -3.10 -7.47 7.63
CA MET A 104 -4.32 -6.74 7.92
C MET A 104 -5.15 -7.49 8.95
N SER A 105 -5.69 -6.76 9.93
CA SER A 105 -6.69 -7.28 10.86
C SER A 105 -7.91 -6.38 10.79
N ALA A 106 -9.08 -6.96 10.55
CA ALA A 106 -10.33 -6.23 10.42
C ALA A 106 -11.41 -6.81 11.32
N GLU A 107 -12.21 -5.93 11.94
CA GLU A 107 -13.40 -6.32 12.70
C GLU A 107 -14.60 -6.28 11.76
N VAL A 108 -15.09 -7.46 11.40
CA VAL A 108 -16.20 -7.59 10.44
C VAL A 108 -17.19 -8.64 10.93
N SER A 109 -18.44 -8.54 10.47
CA SER A 109 -19.43 -9.59 10.70
C SER A 109 -19.07 -10.85 9.89
N ILE A 110 -19.68 -11.98 10.27
CA ILE A 110 -19.48 -13.24 9.52
C ILE A 110 -19.90 -13.06 8.06
N MET A 111 -21.01 -12.36 7.82
CA MET A 111 -21.50 -12.10 6.46
C MET A 111 -20.48 -11.27 5.66
N MET A 112 -19.93 -10.21 6.25
CA MET A 112 -18.92 -9.39 5.60
C MET A 112 -17.64 -10.19 5.32
N LYS A 113 -17.24 -11.05 6.26
CA LYS A 113 -16.09 -11.93 6.05
C LYS A 113 -16.27 -12.83 4.82
N MET A 114 -17.47 -13.40 4.66
CA MET A 114 -17.79 -14.23 3.51
C MET A 114 -17.77 -13.45 2.20
N LEU A 115 -18.26 -12.20 2.22
CA LEU A 115 -18.36 -11.36 1.03
C LEU A 115 -17.05 -10.68 0.65
N LEU A 116 -16.26 -10.26 1.64
CA LEU A 116 -15.10 -9.40 1.43
C LEU A 116 -13.74 -10.08 1.59
N GLY A 117 -13.68 -11.25 2.24
CA GLY A 117 -12.40 -11.86 2.61
C GLY A 117 -11.43 -12.01 1.44
N SER A 118 -11.87 -12.63 0.34
CA SER A 118 -11.02 -12.79 -0.84
C SER A 118 -10.72 -11.47 -1.53
N LYS A 119 -11.68 -10.54 -1.53
CA LYS A 119 -11.49 -9.22 -2.15
C LYS A 119 -10.48 -8.38 -1.39
N LEU A 120 -10.47 -8.45 -0.06
CA LEU A 120 -9.48 -7.75 0.76
C LEU A 120 -8.09 -8.33 0.55
N LYS A 121 -7.98 -9.66 0.49
CA LYS A 121 -6.71 -10.34 0.19
C LYS A 121 -6.17 -9.87 -1.16
N ASP A 122 -7.00 -9.89 -2.20
CA ASP A 122 -6.61 -9.43 -3.53
C ASP A 122 -6.20 -7.96 -3.53
N ALA A 123 -6.91 -7.14 -2.78
CA ALA A 123 -6.61 -5.70 -2.69
C ALA A 123 -5.24 -5.44 -2.07
N ILE A 124 -4.92 -6.09 -0.94
CA ILE A 124 -3.62 -5.88 -0.30
C ILE A 124 -2.47 -6.51 -1.11
N ASP A 125 -2.73 -7.61 -1.82
CA ASP A 125 -1.75 -8.17 -2.75
C ASP A 125 -1.40 -7.19 -3.87
N LYS A 126 -2.40 -6.52 -4.43
CA LYS A 126 -2.20 -5.49 -5.46
C LYS A 126 -1.43 -4.30 -4.92
N VAL A 127 -1.70 -3.91 -3.68
CA VAL A 127 -0.94 -2.82 -3.04
C VAL A 127 0.53 -3.20 -2.93
N VAL A 128 0.83 -4.42 -2.46
CA VAL A 128 2.22 -4.89 -2.37
C VAL A 128 2.90 -4.90 -3.74
N ASP A 129 2.23 -5.43 -4.76
CA ASP A 129 2.78 -5.44 -6.13
C ASP A 129 3.05 -4.02 -6.64
N SER A 130 2.14 -3.10 -6.41
CA SER A 130 2.28 -1.71 -6.84
C SER A 130 3.42 -1.00 -6.13
N LEU A 131 3.54 -1.20 -4.81
CA LEU A 131 4.63 -0.60 -4.03
C LEU A 131 5.98 -1.17 -4.41
N ALA A 132 6.05 -2.49 -4.65
CA ALA A 132 7.28 -3.13 -5.09
C ALA A 132 7.71 -2.61 -6.47
N ALA A 133 6.78 -2.52 -7.40
CA ALA A 133 7.06 -2.01 -8.74
C ALA A 133 7.52 -0.54 -8.70
N ALA A 134 6.83 0.29 -7.93
CA ALA A 134 7.19 1.71 -7.77
C ALA A 134 8.57 1.88 -7.13
N SER A 135 8.89 1.06 -6.13
CA SER A 135 10.18 1.09 -5.43
C SER A 135 11.35 0.77 -6.33
N GLU A 136 11.13 -0.08 -7.33
CA GLU A 136 12.17 -0.49 -8.28
C GLU A 136 12.12 0.30 -9.58
N GLY A 137 11.26 1.30 -9.68
CA GLY A 137 11.07 2.07 -10.91
C GLY A 137 10.35 1.30 -12.01
N ARG A 138 9.72 0.16 -11.67
CA ARG A 138 8.93 -0.65 -12.61
C ARG A 138 7.51 -0.12 -12.72
N MET A 139 6.82 -0.50 -13.79
CA MET A 139 5.41 -0.16 -13.95
C MET A 139 4.56 -0.92 -12.93
N PRO A 140 3.60 -0.24 -12.27
CA PRO A 140 2.61 -0.93 -11.46
C PRO A 140 1.81 -1.92 -12.29
N GLU A 141 1.33 -2.98 -11.64
CA GLU A 141 0.46 -3.96 -12.30
C GLU A 141 -0.79 -3.26 -12.85
N GLY A 142 -1.18 -3.61 -14.06
CA GLY A 142 -2.31 -3.01 -14.76
C GLY A 142 -1.97 -1.75 -15.56
N MET A 143 -0.72 -1.31 -15.53
CA MET A 143 -0.23 -0.22 -16.37
C MET A 143 0.58 -0.77 -17.53
N SER A 144 0.15 -0.51 -18.77
CA SER A 144 0.89 -0.88 -19.96
C SER A 144 1.91 0.20 -20.32
N GLN A 145 2.93 -0.17 -21.09
CA GLN A 145 3.88 0.79 -21.64
C GLN A 145 3.17 1.84 -22.50
N GLU A 146 2.15 1.42 -23.24
CA GLU A 146 1.33 2.32 -24.06
C GLU A 146 0.65 3.39 -23.21
N LYS A 147 0.09 3.02 -22.07
CA LYS A 147 -0.57 3.96 -21.17
C LYS A 147 0.43 4.96 -20.56
N ILE A 148 1.62 4.50 -20.24
CA ILE A 148 2.69 5.38 -19.75
C ILE A 148 3.12 6.36 -20.82
N ASP A 149 3.28 5.88 -22.05
CA ASP A 149 3.65 6.75 -23.18
C ASP A 149 2.58 7.82 -23.44
N GLU A 150 1.30 7.45 -23.34
CA GLU A 150 0.19 8.40 -23.43
C GLU A 150 0.27 9.47 -22.34
N LEU A 151 0.54 9.07 -21.10
CA LEU A 151 0.67 10.00 -19.97
C LEU A 151 1.87 10.93 -20.15
N ARG A 152 2.99 10.39 -20.63
CA ARG A 152 4.17 11.21 -20.92
C ARG A 152 3.89 12.28 -21.99
N LYS A 153 3.19 11.90 -23.05
CA LYS A 153 2.79 12.86 -24.09
C LYS A 153 1.84 13.91 -23.55
N LYS A 154 0.84 13.48 -22.78
CA LYS A 154 -0.20 14.36 -22.23
C LYS A 154 0.38 15.41 -21.29
N TYR A 155 1.33 15.03 -20.45
CA TYR A 155 1.91 15.91 -19.43
C TYR A 155 3.31 16.39 -19.75
N ASN A 156 3.83 16.04 -20.91
CA ASN A 156 5.15 16.49 -21.41
C ASN A 156 6.29 16.16 -20.41
N ILE A 157 6.30 14.93 -19.93
CA ILE A 157 7.29 14.45 -18.97
C ILE A 157 8.14 13.34 -19.54
#